data_785b1e585c4a52e8b491a2d333add4ff
#
_entry.id   785b1e585c4a52e8b491a2d333add4ff
#
_cell.length_a   1.000
_cell.length_b   1.000
_cell.length_c   1.000
_cell.angle_alpha   90.00
_cell.angle_beta   90.00
_cell.angle_gamma   90.00
#
_symmetry.space_group_name_H-M   'P 1'
#
loop_
_entity.id
_entity.type
_entity.pdbx_description
1 polymer ?
#
loop_
_entity_poly.entity_id
_entity_poly.type
_entity_poly.pdbx_seq_one_letter_code
_entity_poly.pdbx_strand_id
1 'polypeptide(L)'
;MPSPALHRRHALRALCALLAPSFRLRAMAAAGDPSEEAADCVIPAKAGGGFALTCALARDALQAVRPARPPLGQRYLPGGIGAVAFDRIATGKLGGPGTLVAFSSGSLLNLAQGRFGPHPPSAVRWIATLGTDYGVVAVHRDSPFRRLQDLVAALRQDPSRIAFGAGGTVGSQDWVKAALLVRAAGRDHKAMRFVSFEGGGDALSALQGRHVDAFPGDAAEALQAMAGGTPVRLLAVLSENRLGDALTGVPTAREQGVDLVWPTVRGLYLSADVPEPAVRAWVAAFREAGAAPGYAALREQHGLYPFALTGTALDDYVQAQLKAYRRLADELGLRRWPTS
;
A
#
# COMPACT_ATOMS: atom_id res chain seq x y z
N MET A 1 -54.69 -12.70 -89.92
CA MET A 1 -54.86 -14.19 -89.85
C MET A 1 -53.78 -14.73 -88.93
N PRO A 2 -53.97 -15.85 -88.24
CA PRO A 2 -54.66 -15.89 -86.94
C PRO A 2 -53.70 -16.31 -85.81
N SER A 3 -54.15 -16.03 -84.63
CA SER A 3 -54.18 -16.79 -83.37
C SER A 3 -53.60 -18.24 -83.35
N PRO A 4 -53.35 -18.92 -82.20
CA PRO A 4 -53.93 -18.69 -80.88
C PRO A 4 -52.93 -18.90 -79.69
N ALA A 5 -53.53 -18.54 -78.59
CA ALA A 5 -53.19 -18.78 -77.18
C ALA A 5 -52.85 -20.22 -76.79
N LEU A 6 -52.12 -20.39 -75.73
CA LEU A 6 -52.33 -21.45 -74.79
C LEU A 6 -51.82 -21.06 -73.36
N HIS A 7 -52.72 -21.17 -72.45
CA HIS A 7 -52.56 -21.04 -71.02
C HIS A 7 -51.63 -22.13 -70.47
N ARG A 8 -50.72 -21.75 -69.55
CA ARG A 8 -50.31 -22.65 -68.49
C ARG A 8 -50.13 -21.89 -67.17
N ARG A 9 -51.05 -22.14 -66.30
CA ARG A 9 -50.97 -21.81 -64.89
C ARG A 9 -49.92 -22.69 -64.22
N HIS A 10 -48.88 -22.11 -63.65
CA HIS A 10 -48.05 -22.78 -62.68
C HIS A 10 -48.11 -22.06 -61.36
N ALA A 11 -48.65 -22.76 -60.40
CA ALA A 11 -48.75 -22.38 -59.00
C ALA A 11 -47.36 -22.14 -58.42
N LEU A 12 -47.04 -20.93 -58.00
CA LEU A 12 -45.92 -20.65 -57.13
C LEU A 12 -46.27 -21.10 -55.70
N ARG A 13 -45.66 -22.19 -55.25
CA ARG A 13 -45.62 -22.54 -53.84
C ARG A 13 -44.60 -21.61 -53.18
N ALA A 14 -45.07 -20.69 -52.36
CA ALA A 14 -44.25 -19.87 -51.46
C ALA A 14 -43.69 -20.74 -50.34
N LEU A 15 -42.38 -21.01 -50.37
CA LEU A 15 -41.60 -21.65 -49.31
C LEU A 15 -41.14 -20.53 -48.36
N CYS A 16 -41.90 -20.26 -47.28
CA CYS A 16 -41.46 -19.42 -46.17
C CYS A 16 -40.37 -20.14 -45.38
N ALA A 17 -39.12 -19.89 -45.71
CA ALA A 17 -37.99 -20.26 -44.86
C ALA A 17 -38.00 -19.36 -43.61
N LEU A 18 -38.40 -19.94 -42.48
CA LEU A 18 -38.26 -19.35 -41.13
C LEU A 18 -36.75 -19.24 -40.83
N LEU A 19 -36.19 -18.08 -41.07
CA LEU A 19 -34.88 -17.67 -40.51
C LEU A 19 -35.07 -17.43 -39.01
N ALA A 20 -34.86 -18.46 -38.21
CA ALA A 20 -34.71 -18.31 -36.78
C ALA A 20 -33.34 -17.58 -36.54
N PRO A 21 -33.35 -16.44 -35.84
CA PRO A 21 -32.07 -15.86 -35.44
C PRO A 21 -31.41 -16.80 -34.43
N SER A 22 -30.35 -17.46 -34.86
CA SER A 22 -29.45 -18.19 -33.95
C SER A 22 -28.85 -17.18 -32.99
N PHE A 23 -29.48 -16.95 -31.89
CA PHE A 23 -28.88 -16.34 -30.72
C PHE A 23 -27.74 -17.28 -30.29
N ARG A 24 -26.54 -17.04 -30.82
CA ARG A 24 -25.32 -17.58 -30.23
C ARG A 24 -25.26 -16.99 -28.82
N LEU A 25 -25.76 -17.73 -27.83
CA LEU A 25 -25.31 -17.58 -26.45
C LEU A 25 -23.78 -17.72 -26.51
N ARG A 26 -23.11 -16.59 -26.56
CA ARG A 26 -21.68 -16.53 -26.29
C ARG A 26 -21.57 -17.01 -24.85
N ALA A 27 -21.28 -18.31 -24.66
CA ALA A 27 -20.88 -18.81 -23.36
C ALA A 27 -19.78 -17.86 -22.88
N MET A 28 -20.10 -17.00 -21.91
CA MET A 28 -19.08 -16.36 -21.12
C MET A 28 -18.32 -17.53 -20.51
N ALA A 29 -17.15 -17.84 -21.10
CA ALA A 29 -16.18 -18.69 -20.44
C ALA A 29 -16.08 -18.16 -19.03
N ALA A 30 -16.42 -18.98 -18.05
CA ALA A 30 -16.23 -18.64 -16.65
C ALA A 30 -14.76 -18.21 -16.57
N ALA A 31 -14.52 -16.92 -16.35
CA ALA A 31 -13.16 -16.44 -16.12
C ALA A 31 -12.64 -17.28 -14.96
N GLY A 32 -11.51 -17.96 -15.16
CA GLY A 32 -10.87 -18.77 -14.13
C GLY A 32 -10.72 -17.96 -12.85
N ASP A 33 -10.58 -18.62 -11.73
CA ASP A 33 -10.34 -17.96 -10.46
C ASP A 33 -8.95 -17.29 -10.50
N PRO A 34 -8.85 -15.95 -10.55
CA PRO A 34 -7.55 -15.27 -10.67
C PRO A 34 -6.66 -15.51 -9.46
N SER A 35 -7.22 -15.98 -8.36
CA SER A 35 -6.43 -16.34 -7.17
C SER A 35 -5.76 -17.71 -7.30
N GLU A 36 -6.11 -18.50 -8.33
CA GLU A 36 -5.47 -19.77 -8.69
C GLU A 36 -4.57 -19.64 -9.92
N GLU A 37 -4.64 -18.54 -10.65
CA GLU A 37 -3.85 -18.30 -11.87
C GLU A 37 -2.57 -17.49 -11.58
N ALA A 38 -1.74 -17.32 -12.62
CA ALA A 38 -0.57 -16.44 -12.55
C ALA A 38 -1.02 -15.00 -12.33
N ALA A 39 -0.45 -14.36 -11.34
CA ALA A 39 -0.78 -12.99 -10.95
C ALA A 39 0.47 -12.25 -10.45
N ASP A 40 0.42 -10.93 -10.48
CA ASP A 40 1.50 -10.06 -10.04
C ASP A 40 1.07 -9.20 -8.85
N CYS A 41 2.01 -9.00 -7.92
CA CYS A 41 1.95 -7.93 -6.94
C CYS A 41 2.85 -6.77 -7.39
N VAL A 42 2.23 -5.64 -7.69
CA VAL A 42 2.94 -4.41 -8.05
C VAL A 42 3.46 -3.74 -6.78
N ILE A 43 4.76 -3.47 -6.75
CA ILE A 43 5.48 -2.80 -5.68
C ILE A 43 5.67 -1.34 -6.11
N PRO A 44 4.89 -0.36 -5.57
CA PRO A 44 4.91 1.02 -6.02
C PRO A 44 6.08 1.83 -5.42
N ALA A 45 7.25 1.24 -5.37
CA ALA A 45 8.50 1.83 -4.89
C ALA A 45 9.71 1.10 -5.50
N LYS A 46 10.93 1.55 -5.16
CA LYS A 46 12.17 0.78 -5.36
C LYS A 46 12.26 -0.38 -4.37
N ALA A 47 13.23 -1.27 -4.60
CA ALA A 47 13.50 -2.41 -3.72
C ALA A 47 13.88 -1.97 -2.29
N GLY A 48 13.65 -2.85 -1.30
CA GLY A 48 14.11 -2.66 0.08
C GLY A 48 13.18 -1.83 0.98
N GLY A 49 11.93 -1.59 0.55
CA GLY A 49 10.95 -0.85 1.35
C GLY A 49 9.70 -1.69 1.70
N GLY A 50 8.83 -1.12 2.53
CA GLY A 50 7.66 -1.80 3.07
C GLY A 50 6.65 -2.30 2.05
N PHE A 51 6.55 -1.73 0.85
CA PHE A 51 5.72 -2.27 -0.23
C PHE A 51 6.28 -3.61 -0.75
N ALA A 52 7.61 -3.76 -0.81
CA ALA A 52 8.24 -5.03 -1.18
C ALA A 52 7.96 -6.10 -0.12
N LEU A 53 8.05 -5.75 1.18
CA LEU A 53 7.68 -6.63 2.29
C LEU A 53 6.20 -7.05 2.19
N THR A 54 5.29 -6.13 1.84
CA THR A 54 3.87 -6.42 1.66
C THR A 54 3.64 -7.46 0.55
N CYS A 55 4.25 -7.28 -0.63
CA CYS A 55 4.13 -8.22 -1.73
C CYS A 55 4.79 -9.57 -1.42
N ALA A 56 5.92 -9.58 -0.70
CA ALA A 56 6.56 -10.82 -0.27
C ALA A 56 5.67 -11.62 0.69
N LEU A 57 5.10 -10.96 1.71
CA LEU A 57 4.15 -11.61 2.62
C LEU A 57 2.91 -12.12 1.89
N ALA A 58 2.36 -11.35 0.94
CA ALA A 58 1.22 -11.78 0.12
C ALA A 58 1.53 -13.06 -0.67
N ARG A 59 2.70 -13.10 -1.32
CA ARG A 59 3.19 -14.27 -2.06
C ARG A 59 3.30 -15.48 -1.14
N ASP A 60 4.01 -15.32 -0.04
CA ASP A 60 4.35 -16.43 0.87
C ASP A 60 3.09 -16.97 1.58
N ALA A 61 2.16 -16.06 1.95
CA ALA A 61 0.89 -16.42 2.55
C ALA A 61 -0.02 -17.23 1.60
N LEU A 62 -0.13 -16.80 0.34
CA LEU A 62 -0.89 -17.54 -0.66
C LEU A 62 -0.23 -18.88 -0.99
N GLN A 63 1.10 -18.92 -1.10
CA GLN A 63 1.82 -20.15 -1.39
C GLN A 63 1.67 -21.19 -0.26
N ALA A 64 1.58 -20.74 0.99
CA ALA A 64 1.39 -21.63 2.14
C ALA A 64 0.03 -22.35 2.13
N VAL A 65 -1.04 -21.70 1.66
CA VAL A 65 -2.40 -22.30 1.63
C VAL A 65 -2.77 -22.88 0.28
N ARG A 66 -2.11 -22.43 -0.80
CA ARG A 66 -2.36 -22.85 -2.19
C ARG A 66 -1.07 -23.20 -2.90
N PRO A 67 -0.37 -24.28 -2.50
CA PRO A 67 0.97 -24.60 -3.02
C PRO A 67 1.00 -24.93 -4.51
N ALA A 68 -0.13 -25.36 -5.08
CA ALA A 68 -0.22 -25.71 -6.50
C ALA A 68 -0.35 -24.49 -7.44
N ARG A 69 -0.71 -23.31 -6.90
CA ARG A 69 -0.80 -22.11 -7.73
C ARG A 69 0.60 -21.58 -8.13
N PRO A 70 0.74 -20.91 -9.29
CA PRO A 70 1.96 -20.17 -9.59
C PRO A 70 2.26 -19.12 -8.50
N PRO A 71 3.52 -18.97 -8.06
CA PRO A 71 3.88 -17.92 -7.09
C PRO A 71 3.43 -16.54 -7.59
N LEU A 72 3.00 -15.69 -6.65
CA LEU A 72 2.68 -14.31 -6.97
C LEU A 72 3.93 -13.57 -7.43
N GLY A 73 3.94 -13.12 -8.71
CA GLY A 73 5.03 -12.35 -9.28
C GLY A 73 5.21 -11.01 -8.54
N GLN A 74 6.40 -10.44 -8.61
CA GLN A 74 6.71 -9.14 -8.02
C GLN A 74 7.17 -8.18 -9.11
N ARG A 75 6.46 -7.06 -9.28
CA ARG A 75 6.77 -6.07 -10.30
C ARG A 75 6.96 -4.68 -9.67
N TYR A 76 8.17 -4.14 -9.79
CA TYR A 76 8.48 -2.79 -9.30
C TYR A 76 7.94 -1.73 -10.25
N LEU A 77 7.25 -0.73 -9.69
CA LEU A 77 6.73 0.43 -10.40
C LEU A 77 6.93 1.69 -9.54
N PRO A 78 8.17 2.18 -9.38
CA PRO A 78 8.45 3.36 -8.58
C PRO A 78 7.84 4.62 -9.19
N GLY A 79 7.61 5.61 -8.34
CA GLY A 79 7.12 6.94 -8.72
C GLY A 79 6.14 7.51 -7.71
N GLY A 80 6.56 8.58 -7.02
CA GLY A 80 5.74 9.35 -6.08
C GLY A 80 5.16 8.53 -4.93
N ILE A 81 5.89 7.49 -4.45
CA ILE A 81 5.44 6.60 -3.36
C ILE A 81 4.02 6.07 -3.61
N GLY A 82 3.80 5.50 -4.79
CA GLY A 82 2.53 4.89 -5.19
C GLY A 82 1.65 5.75 -6.10
N ALA A 83 1.95 7.04 -6.32
CA ALA A 83 1.12 7.91 -7.14
C ALA A 83 1.02 7.42 -8.60
N VAL A 84 2.15 7.01 -9.19
CA VAL A 84 2.19 6.48 -10.57
C VAL A 84 1.41 5.17 -10.69
N ALA A 85 1.54 4.27 -9.72
CA ALA A 85 0.79 3.01 -9.75
C ALA A 85 -0.71 3.26 -9.60
N PHE A 86 -1.11 4.14 -8.68
CA PHE A 86 -2.51 4.48 -8.46
C PHE A 86 -3.14 5.15 -9.69
N ASP A 87 -2.46 6.12 -10.32
CA ASP A 87 -2.92 6.77 -11.55
C ASP A 87 -3.11 5.75 -12.68
N ARG A 88 -2.13 4.85 -12.88
CA ARG A 88 -2.23 3.84 -13.93
C ARG A 88 -3.38 2.85 -13.71
N ILE A 89 -3.64 2.48 -12.46
CA ILE A 89 -4.79 1.65 -12.09
C ILE A 89 -6.09 2.43 -12.33
N ALA A 90 -6.20 3.66 -11.82
CA ALA A 90 -7.40 4.48 -11.93
C ALA A 90 -7.75 4.87 -13.37
N THR A 91 -6.75 4.90 -14.27
CA THR A 91 -6.93 5.22 -15.70
C THR A 91 -6.99 3.97 -16.60
N GLY A 92 -7.01 2.76 -16.03
CA GLY A 92 -7.04 1.50 -16.78
C GLY A 92 -5.76 1.17 -17.56
N LYS A 93 -4.67 1.93 -17.36
CA LYS A 93 -3.36 1.66 -18.00
C LYS A 93 -2.60 0.51 -17.32
N LEU A 94 -3.03 0.13 -16.16
CA LEU A 94 -2.56 -1.01 -15.38
C LEU A 94 -3.78 -1.63 -14.71
N GLY A 95 -3.92 -2.94 -14.75
CA GLY A 95 -5.10 -3.57 -14.14
C GLY A 95 -5.26 -5.00 -14.62
N GLY A 96 -6.49 -5.48 -14.46
CA GLY A 96 -6.88 -6.85 -14.73
C GLY A 96 -7.00 -7.66 -13.43
N PRO A 97 -7.68 -8.82 -13.50
CA PRO A 97 -8.03 -9.60 -12.31
C PRO A 97 -6.81 -10.21 -11.59
N GLY A 98 -5.67 -10.35 -12.28
CA GLY A 98 -4.40 -10.85 -11.72
C GLY A 98 -3.41 -9.75 -11.31
N THR A 99 -3.80 -8.47 -11.25
CA THR A 99 -2.89 -7.37 -10.91
C THR A 99 -3.23 -6.78 -9.54
N LEU A 100 -2.59 -7.28 -8.50
CA LEU A 100 -2.65 -6.72 -7.15
C LEU A 100 -1.63 -5.57 -7.01
N VAL A 101 -1.93 -4.57 -6.21
CA VAL A 101 -1.01 -3.47 -5.90
C VAL A 101 -0.87 -3.31 -4.40
N ALA A 102 0.36 -3.23 -3.90
CA ALA A 102 0.60 -2.98 -2.49
C ALA A 102 0.23 -1.55 -2.09
N PHE A 103 -0.40 -1.39 -0.92
CA PHE A 103 -0.63 -0.09 -0.29
C PHE A 103 -0.23 -0.09 1.18
N SER A 104 -0.10 1.10 1.75
CA SER A 104 0.11 1.31 3.17
C SER A 104 -0.71 2.48 3.69
N SER A 105 -0.70 2.70 5.00
CA SER A 105 -1.24 3.92 5.61
C SER A 105 -0.70 5.19 4.93
N GLY A 106 0.56 5.18 4.45
CA GLY A 106 1.16 6.27 3.68
C GLY A 106 0.47 6.51 2.33
N SER A 107 -0.04 5.46 1.68
CA SER A 107 -0.85 5.59 0.46
C SER A 107 -2.16 6.30 0.75
N LEU A 108 -2.84 5.95 1.85
CA LEU A 108 -4.08 6.59 2.29
C LEU A 108 -3.85 8.06 2.68
N LEU A 109 -2.72 8.37 3.34
CA LEU A 109 -2.31 9.74 3.64
C LEU A 109 -2.10 10.57 2.37
N ASN A 110 -1.44 10.02 1.35
CA ASN A 110 -1.24 10.69 0.06
C ASN A 110 -2.57 10.91 -0.68
N LEU A 111 -3.47 9.93 -0.66
CA LEU A 111 -4.83 10.06 -1.20
C LEU A 111 -5.60 11.17 -0.48
N ALA A 112 -5.54 11.21 0.85
CA ALA A 112 -6.20 12.24 1.66
C ALA A 112 -5.71 13.66 1.34
N GLN A 113 -4.45 13.80 0.91
CA GLN A 113 -3.83 15.05 0.47
C GLN A 113 -4.09 15.37 -1.01
N GLY A 114 -4.79 14.52 -1.76
CA GLY A 114 -4.98 14.68 -3.21
C GLY A 114 -3.69 14.49 -4.04
N ARG A 115 -2.67 13.83 -3.50
CA ARG A 115 -1.35 13.67 -4.15
C ARG A 115 -1.32 12.57 -5.21
N PHE A 116 -2.34 11.73 -5.25
CA PHE A 116 -2.50 10.68 -6.25
C PHE A 116 -3.30 11.14 -7.48
N GLY A 117 -3.44 12.45 -7.67
CA GLY A 117 -4.20 13.07 -8.75
C GLY A 117 -5.70 13.20 -8.42
N PRO A 118 -6.55 13.47 -9.42
CA PRO A 118 -7.97 13.75 -9.23
C PRO A 118 -8.82 12.49 -9.00
N HIS A 119 -8.19 11.35 -8.76
CA HIS A 119 -8.88 10.08 -8.65
C HIS A 119 -9.45 9.88 -7.23
N PRO A 120 -10.73 9.49 -7.11
CA PRO A 120 -11.32 9.19 -5.81
C PRO A 120 -10.79 7.86 -5.26
N PRO A 121 -10.91 7.62 -3.94
CA PRO A 121 -10.55 6.34 -3.33
C PRO A 121 -11.29 5.13 -3.91
N SER A 122 -12.48 5.35 -4.49
CA SER A 122 -13.30 4.35 -5.18
C SER A 122 -12.79 3.97 -6.58
N ALA A 123 -11.74 4.63 -7.09
CA ALA A 123 -11.07 4.21 -8.32
C ALA A 123 -10.34 2.86 -8.19
N VAL A 124 -10.26 2.33 -6.98
CA VAL A 124 -9.67 1.03 -6.66
C VAL A 124 -10.60 0.21 -5.77
N ARG A 125 -10.37 -1.11 -5.70
CA ARG A 125 -11.03 -2.05 -4.80
C ARG A 125 -10.02 -2.52 -3.76
N TRP A 126 -10.28 -2.21 -2.50
CA TRP A 126 -9.44 -2.65 -1.38
C TRP A 126 -9.69 -4.12 -1.10
N ILE A 127 -8.65 -4.95 -1.07
CA ILE A 127 -8.79 -6.42 -1.02
C ILE A 127 -8.54 -6.97 0.37
N ALA A 128 -7.37 -6.69 0.93
CA ALA A 128 -6.98 -7.19 2.25
C ALA A 128 -5.92 -6.30 2.89
N THR A 129 -5.94 -6.22 4.22
CA THR A 129 -4.75 -5.89 4.99
C THR A 129 -4.06 -7.17 5.45
N LEU A 130 -2.73 -7.17 5.42
CA LEU A 130 -1.91 -8.33 5.76
C LEU A 130 -1.27 -8.23 7.14
N GLY A 131 -1.22 -7.03 7.69
CA GLY A 131 -0.65 -6.74 8.98
C GLY A 131 -0.45 -5.24 9.17
N THR A 132 0.04 -4.87 10.32
CA THR A 132 0.49 -3.50 10.62
C THR A 132 1.96 -3.49 10.99
N ASP A 133 2.65 -2.46 10.57
CA ASP A 133 3.96 -2.06 11.02
C ASP A 133 3.81 -0.87 11.95
N TYR A 134 4.87 -0.42 12.58
CA TYR A 134 4.87 0.79 13.38
C TYR A 134 6.02 1.70 12.98
N GLY A 135 5.79 3.00 13.06
CA GLY A 135 6.85 3.98 12.89
C GLY A 135 7.97 3.79 13.92
N VAL A 136 9.17 4.15 13.54
CA VAL A 136 10.33 4.24 14.42
C VAL A 136 11.03 5.58 14.26
N VAL A 137 11.79 5.95 15.28
CA VAL A 137 12.81 6.99 15.17
C VAL A 137 14.15 6.31 15.32
N ALA A 138 14.95 6.35 14.25
CA ALA A 138 16.25 5.71 14.20
C ALA A 138 17.36 6.73 13.91
N VAL A 139 18.56 6.43 14.39
CA VAL A 139 19.78 7.21 14.15
C VAL A 139 20.94 6.26 13.82
N HIS A 140 22.04 6.78 13.29
CA HIS A 140 23.26 6.00 13.16
C HIS A 140 23.73 5.52 14.54
N ARG A 141 24.28 4.30 14.63
CA ARG A 141 24.75 3.70 15.90
C ARG A 141 25.67 4.62 16.71
N ASP A 142 26.55 5.34 16.04
CA ASP A 142 27.50 6.25 16.66
C ASP A 142 26.96 7.67 16.85
N SER A 143 25.67 7.91 16.59
CA SER A 143 25.03 9.19 16.85
C SER A 143 25.15 9.57 18.33
N PRO A 144 25.30 10.86 18.68
CA PRO A 144 25.28 11.32 20.07
C PRO A 144 23.92 11.08 20.74
N PHE A 145 22.84 10.93 19.96
CA PHE A 145 21.51 10.66 20.49
C PHE A 145 21.40 9.21 20.94
N ARG A 146 21.15 9.02 22.23
CA ARG A 146 20.99 7.68 22.84
C ARG A 146 19.53 7.34 23.13
N ARG A 147 18.69 8.34 23.34
CA ARG A 147 17.25 8.28 23.62
C ARG A 147 16.52 9.30 22.76
N LEU A 148 15.19 9.10 22.65
CA LEU A 148 14.36 10.05 21.90
C LEU A 148 14.41 11.46 22.51
N GLN A 149 14.50 11.54 23.84
CA GLN A 149 14.61 12.83 24.54
C GLN A 149 15.85 13.63 24.12
N ASP A 150 16.97 12.97 23.81
CA ASP A 150 18.19 13.64 23.36
C ASP A 150 17.95 14.33 22.01
N LEU A 151 17.28 13.62 21.08
CA LEU A 151 16.91 14.17 19.78
C LEU A 151 15.87 15.30 19.93
N VAL A 152 14.86 15.13 20.78
CA VAL A 152 13.83 16.15 21.06
C VAL A 152 14.45 17.39 21.69
N ALA A 153 15.41 17.24 22.59
CA ALA A 153 16.14 18.38 23.18
C ALA A 153 16.93 19.15 22.11
N ALA A 154 17.60 18.45 21.18
CA ALA A 154 18.30 19.09 20.06
C ALA A 154 17.32 19.80 19.11
N LEU A 155 16.19 19.19 18.78
CA LEU A 155 15.12 19.82 17.99
C LEU A 155 14.53 21.06 18.66
N ARG A 156 14.41 21.05 20.00
CA ARG A 156 13.93 22.21 20.77
C ARG A 156 14.90 23.38 20.68
N GLN A 157 16.19 23.13 20.63
CA GLN A 157 17.19 24.17 20.43
C GLN A 157 17.14 24.75 19.01
N ASP A 158 17.30 23.87 18.00
CA ASP A 158 17.29 24.28 16.60
C ASP A 158 16.92 23.09 15.69
N PRO A 159 15.69 23.00 15.17
CA PRO A 159 15.29 21.91 14.30
C PRO A 159 16.01 21.88 12.95
N SER A 160 16.58 23.01 12.50
CA SER A 160 17.30 23.09 11.22
C SER A 160 18.66 22.37 11.24
N ARG A 161 19.18 22.08 12.44
CA ARG A 161 20.46 21.37 12.61
C ARG A 161 20.33 19.85 12.51
N ILE A 162 19.10 19.31 12.51
CA ILE A 162 18.83 17.88 12.41
C ILE A 162 18.29 17.58 11.01
N ALA A 163 19.06 16.83 10.22
CA ALA A 163 18.61 16.38 8.92
C ALA A 163 17.82 15.07 9.04
N PHE A 164 16.53 15.12 8.80
CA PHE A 164 15.70 13.93 8.69
C PHE A 164 15.79 13.35 7.28
N GLY A 165 16.21 12.09 7.14
CA GLY A 165 16.13 11.33 5.90
C GLY A 165 14.86 10.49 5.87
N ALA A 166 14.05 10.60 4.84
CA ALA A 166 12.75 9.94 4.82
C ALA A 166 12.33 9.49 3.42
N GLY A 167 11.62 8.39 3.35
CA GLY A 167 10.99 7.91 2.12
C GLY A 167 9.86 8.84 1.70
N GLY A 168 9.94 9.34 0.46
CA GLY A 168 8.96 10.26 -0.11
C GLY A 168 9.27 11.73 0.13
N THR A 169 8.38 12.58 -0.34
CA THR A 169 8.53 14.04 -0.32
C THR A 169 7.81 14.65 0.88
N VAL A 170 7.84 15.98 1.01
CA VAL A 170 7.05 16.73 1.99
C VAL A 170 5.60 16.22 2.01
N GLY A 171 5.07 15.87 3.17
CA GLY A 171 3.75 15.30 3.36
C GLY A 171 3.67 13.76 3.23
N SER A 172 4.77 13.04 2.94
CA SER A 172 4.82 11.59 3.12
C SER A 172 4.67 11.21 4.59
N GLN A 173 4.35 9.94 4.87
CA GLN A 173 4.21 9.50 6.27
C GLN A 173 5.47 9.73 7.10
N ASP A 174 6.66 9.55 6.52
CA ASP A 174 7.92 9.76 7.23
C ASP A 174 8.15 11.25 7.51
N TRP A 175 7.84 12.10 6.52
CA TRP A 175 7.86 13.55 6.73
C TRP A 175 6.89 13.97 7.85
N VAL A 176 5.67 13.39 7.87
CA VAL A 176 4.68 13.70 8.92
C VAL A 176 5.17 13.25 10.29
N LYS A 177 5.77 12.07 10.41
CA LYS A 177 6.40 11.61 11.67
C LYS A 177 7.47 12.59 12.15
N ALA A 178 8.36 13.03 11.25
CA ALA A 178 9.36 14.07 11.57
C ALA A 178 8.72 15.39 11.99
N ALA A 179 7.71 15.88 11.26
CA ALA A 179 6.98 17.10 11.57
C ALA A 179 6.31 17.04 12.95
N LEU A 180 5.71 15.91 13.30
CA LEU A 180 5.11 15.70 14.63
C LEU A 180 6.16 15.67 15.75
N LEU A 181 7.34 15.11 15.51
CA LEU A 181 8.46 15.17 16.47
C LEU A 181 8.94 16.59 16.71
N VAL A 182 9.07 17.41 15.65
CA VAL A 182 9.46 18.81 15.76
C VAL A 182 8.39 19.62 16.52
N ARG A 183 7.11 19.36 16.25
CA ARG A 183 5.99 19.97 17.02
C ARG A 183 5.99 19.55 18.48
N ALA A 184 6.28 18.27 18.78
CA ALA A 184 6.42 17.78 20.15
C ALA A 184 7.61 18.45 20.89
N ALA A 185 8.64 18.88 20.15
CA ALA A 185 9.72 19.71 20.71
C ALA A 185 9.32 21.19 20.91
N GLY A 186 8.07 21.57 20.61
CA GLY A 186 7.58 22.96 20.73
C GLY A 186 8.07 23.88 19.61
N ARG A 187 8.42 23.34 18.44
CA ARG A 187 8.93 24.11 17.30
C ARG A 187 8.01 24.00 16.09
N ASP A 188 8.12 24.97 15.18
CA ASP A 188 7.45 24.92 13.89
C ASP A 188 8.13 23.86 13.01
N HIS A 189 7.35 22.89 12.54
CA HIS A 189 7.83 21.82 11.65
C HIS A 189 8.38 22.33 10.31
N LYS A 190 7.99 23.55 9.88
CA LYS A 190 8.52 24.19 8.67
C LYS A 190 10.00 24.56 8.78
N ALA A 191 10.51 24.65 10.01
CA ALA A 191 11.93 24.92 10.27
C ALA A 191 12.80 23.66 10.22
N MET A 192 12.23 22.45 10.09
CA MET A 192 13.02 21.22 10.04
C MET A 192 13.79 21.05 8.72
N ARG A 193 14.98 20.50 8.82
CA ARG A 193 15.75 20.08 7.66
C ARG A 193 15.32 18.67 7.25
N PHE A 194 14.88 18.52 6.00
CA PHE A 194 14.34 17.28 5.48
C PHE A 194 15.00 16.90 4.15
N VAL A 195 15.43 15.66 4.01
CA VAL A 195 16.01 15.09 2.79
C VAL A 195 15.11 13.98 2.29
N SER A 196 14.60 14.14 1.07
CA SER A 196 13.66 13.23 0.42
C SER A 196 14.39 12.13 -0.35
N PHE A 197 13.93 10.89 -0.19
CA PHE A 197 14.39 9.71 -0.90
C PHE A 197 13.20 8.99 -1.56
N GLU A 198 13.46 8.10 -2.53
CA GLU A 198 12.41 7.32 -3.20
C GLU A 198 11.77 6.25 -2.30
N GLY A 199 12.40 5.89 -1.17
CA GLY A 199 11.89 4.93 -0.20
C GLY A 199 12.74 4.87 1.06
N GLY A 200 12.28 4.11 2.06
CA GLY A 200 12.97 3.95 3.34
C GLY A 200 14.36 3.30 3.19
N GLY A 201 14.54 2.40 2.23
CA GLY A 201 15.83 1.76 1.97
C GLY A 201 16.93 2.77 1.56
N ASP A 202 16.60 3.71 0.66
CA ASP A 202 17.54 4.77 0.26
C ASP A 202 17.83 5.72 1.44
N ALA A 203 16.81 6.04 2.25
CA ALA A 203 16.97 6.88 3.45
C ALA A 203 17.84 6.22 4.52
N LEU A 204 17.71 4.90 4.73
CA LEU A 204 18.55 4.12 5.63
C LEU A 204 20.00 4.02 5.13
N SER A 205 20.19 3.91 3.81
CA SER A 205 21.54 3.99 3.22
C SER A 205 22.18 5.36 3.44
N ALA A 206 21.42 6.43 3.33
CA ALA A 206 21.89 7.78 3.65
C ALA A 206 22.20 7.96 5.15
N LEU A 207 21.41 7.33 6.04
CA LEU A 207 21.70 7.29 7.47
C LEU A 207 23.01 6.53 7.76
N GLN A 208 23.23 5.40 7.11
CA GLN A 208 24.48 4.63 7.19
C GLN A 208 25.68 5.49 6.78
N GLY A 209 25.56 6.26 5.68
CA GLY A 209 26.58 7.18 5.21
C GLY A 209 26.68 8.47 6.01
N ARG A 210 25.87 8.67 7.06
CA ARG A 210 25.80 9.90 7.89
C ARG A 210 25.47 11.17 7.07
N HIS A 211 24.80 11.01 5.94
CA HIS A 211 24.28 12.12 5.15
C HIS A 211 23.02 12.75 5.74
N VAL A 212 22.35 11.99 6.63
CA VAL A 212 21.24 12.43 7.45
C VAL A 212 21.44 12.00 8.90
N ASP A 213 20.80 12.69 9.84
CA ASP A 213 21.00 12.49 11.28
C ASP A 213 19.98 11.50 11.87
N ALA A 214 18.76 11.51 11.36
CA ALA A 214 17.67 10.68 11.85
C ALA A 214 16.79 10.15 10.72
N PHE A 215 16.22 8.95 10.94
CA PHE A 215 15.28 8.28 10.07
C PHE A 215 13.94 8.06 10.81
N PRO A 216 12.88 8.78 10.44
CA PRO A 216 11.55 8.61 11.01
C PRO A 216 10.71 7.66 10.14
N GLY A 217 11.22 6.45 9.87
CA GLY A 217 10.59 5.48 8.98
C GLY A 217 9.76 4.44 9.69
N ASP A 218 9.76 3.21 9.18
CA ASP A 218 8.99 2.08 9.71
C ASP A 218 9.92 1.01 10.30
N ALA A 219 9.43 0.27 11.30
CA ALA A 219 10.21 -0.69 12.09
C ALA A 219 10.71 -1.86 11.25
N ALA A 220 9.86 -2.46 10.41
CA ALA A 220 10.24 -3.61 9.59
C ALA A 220 11.40 -3.27 8.62
N GLU A 221 11.39 -2.08 8.01
CA GLU A 221 12.47 -1.62 7.14
C GLU A 221 13.77 -1.40 7.93
N ALA A 222 13.68 -0.79 9.11
CA ALA A 222 14.84 -0.56 9.97
C ALA A 222 15.44 -1.88 10.47
N LEU A 223 14.62 -2.83 10.88
CA LEU A 223 15.07 -4.17 11.31
C LEU A 223 15.71 -4.94 10.16
N GLN A 224 15.14 -4.89 8.96
CA GLN A 224 15.73 -5.52 7.78
C GLN A 224 17.11 -4.92 7.46
N ALA A 225 17.26 -3.60 7.51
CA ALA A 225 18.53 -2.94 7.31
C ALA A 225 19.56 -3.32 8.38
N MET A 226 19.15 -3.40 9.66
CA MET A 226 19.99 -3.85 10.77
C MET A 226 20.46 -5.29 10.58
N ALA A 227 19.57 -6.19 10.15
CA ALA A 227 19.90 -7.58 9.82
C ALA A 227 20.89 -7.67 8.66
N GLY A 228 20.84 -6.73 7.71
CA GLY A 228 21.80 -6.55 6.62
C GLY A 228 23.11 -5.87 7.03
N GLY A 229 23.30 -5.58 8.33
CA GLY A 229 24.54 -4.98 8.87
C GLY A 229 24.56 -3.45 8.89
N THR A 230 23.48 -2.75 8.53
CA THR A 230 23.40 -1.29 8.63
C THR A 230 23.52 -0.86 10.09
N PRO A 231 24.42 0.06 10.45
CA PRO A 231 24.71 0.46 11.84
C PRO A 231 23.65 1.44 12.37
N VAL A 232 22.46 0.93 12.65
CA VAL A 232 21.30 1.69 13.13
C VAL A 232 21.09 1.48 14.63
N ARG A 233 20.66 2.53 15.33
CA ARG A 233 20.08 2.49 16.69
C ARG A 233 18.65 3.01 16.61
N LEU A 234 17.72 2.23 17.13
CA LEU A 234 16.33 2.64 17.32
C LEU A 234 16.22 3.43 18.64
N LEU A 235 15.76 4.66 18.58
CA LEU A 235 15.53 5.52 19.75
C LEU A 235 14.15 5.29 20.35
N ALA A 236 13.16 5.03 19.50
CA ALA A 236 11.80 4.77 19.91
C ALA A 236 11.01 4.01 18.84
N VAL A 237 10.02 3.24 19.28
CA VAL A 237 8.91 2.78 18.44
C VAL A 237 7.70 3.72 18.64
N LEU A 238 6.94 3.94 17.57
CA LEU A 238 5.75 4.80 17.58
C LEU A 238 4.48 3.95 17.74
N SER A 239 4.46 3.13 18.77
CA SER A 239 3.34 2.27 19.17
C SER A 239 2.77 2.69 20.51
N GLU A 240 1.54 2.26 20.82
CA GLU A 240 0.92 2.54 22.13
C GLU A 240 1.65 1.87 23.26
N ASN A 241 2.03 0.62 23.06
CA ASN A 241 2.75 -0.22 24.00
C ASN A 241 4.05 -0.70 23.38
N ARG A 242 4.99 -1.19 24.21
CA ARG A 242 6.21 -1.85 23.72
C ARG A 242 5.85 -3.02 22.82
N LEU A 243 6.64 -3.17 21.78
CA LEU A 243 6.53 -4.31 20.87
C LEU A 243 7.42 -5.45 21.33
N GLY A 244 7.06 -6.67 20.94
CA GLY A 244 7.82 -7.88 21.24
C GLY A 244 9.02 -8.11 20.32
N ASP A 245 9.59 -9.31 20.43
CA ASP A 245 10.64 -9.84 19.55
C ASP A 245 11.87 -8.93 19.45
N ALA A 246 12.31 -8.62 18.26
CA ALA A 246 13.48 -7.76 17.99
C ALA A 246 13.34 -6.34 18.54
N LEU A 247 12.14 -5.90 18.92
CA LEU A 247 11.85 -4.56 19.45
C LEU A 247 11.61 -4.52 20.95
N THR A 248 11.70 -5.65 21.66
CA THR A 248 11.45 -5.75 23.12
C THR A 248 12.25 -4.74 23.95
N GLY A 249 13.48 -4.46 23.53
CA GLY A 249 14.37 -3.50 24.20
C GLY A 249 14.15 -2.04 23.81
N VAL A 250 13.30 -1.75 22.81
CA VAL A 250 13.10 -0.39 22.29
C VAL A 250 11.92 0.26 23.00
N PRO A 251 12.11 1.39 23.72
CA PRO A 251 11.01 2.07 24.38
C PRO A 251 10.08 2.74 23.38
N THR A 252 8.82 2.95 23.77
CA THR A 252 7.88 3.74 22.96
C THR A 252 8.21 5.23 23.04
N ALA A 253 7.71 6.01 22.08
CA ALA A 253 7.80 7.46 22.15
C ALA A 253 7.03 8.00 23.38
N ARG A 254 5.88 7.41 23.72
CA ARG A 254 5.07 7.77 24.88
C ARG A 254 5.80 7.56 26.21
N GLU A 255 6.51 6.44 26.37
CA GLU A 255 7.35 6.22 27.56
C GLU A 255 8.46 7.27 27.71
N GLN A 256 8.82 7.92 26.63
CA GLN A 256 9.83 8.98 26.61
C GLN A 256 9.21 10.39 26.55
N GLY A 257 7.91 10.52 26.90
CA GLY A 257 7.23 11.82 27.01
C GLY A 257 6.79 12.47 25.70
N VAL A 258 6.81 11.70 24.60
CA VAL A 258 6.34 12.16 23.28
C VAL A 258 5.07 11.38 22.92
N ASP A 259 3.91 12.06 22.94
CA ASP A 259 2.64 11.44 22.55
C ASP A 259 2.54 11.32 21.02
N LEU A 260 3.25 10.34 20.49
CA LEU A 260 3.28 10.02 19.07
C LEU A 260 3.12 8.53 18.85
N VAL A 261 2.01 8.15 18.23
CA VAL A 261 1.71 6.78 17.80
C VAL A 261 1.47 6.80 16.30
N TRP A 262 2.12 5.88 15.59
CA TRP A 262 2.03 5.81 14.13
C TRP A 262 2.01 4.36 13.63
N PRO A 263 0.83 3.71 13.56
CA PRO A 263 0.69 2.42 12.91
C PRO A 263 0.72 2.58 11.39
N THR A 264 1.42 1.68 10.71
CA THR A 264 1.51 1.62 9.25
C THR A 264 0.88 0.33 8.75
N VAL A 265 -0.42 0.36 8.47
CA VAL A 265 -1.14 -0.79 7.92
C VAL A 265 -0.64 -1.06 6.50
N ARG A 266 -0.51 -2.35 6.17
CA ARG A 266 -0.05 -2.84 4.88
C ARG A 266 -1.08 -3.75 4.26
N GLY A 267 -1.37 -3.56 2.97
CA GLY A 267 -2.41 -4.31 2.29
C GLY A 267 -2.33 -4.21 0.78
N LEU A 268 -3.39 -4.66 0.12
CA LEU A 268 -3.49 -4.84 -1.32
C LEU A 268 -4.77 -4.25 -1.87
N TYR A 269 -4.70 -3.68 -3.08
CA TYR A 269 -5.86 -3.26 -3.85
C TYR A 269 -5.77 -3.73 -5.30
N LEU A 270 -6.91 -3.66 -6.02
CA LEU A 270 -7.07 -3.91 -7.45
C LEU A 270 -7.71 -2.69 -8.14
N SER A 271 -7.75 -2.72 -9.49
CA SER A 271 -8.58 -1.79 -10.25
C SER A 271 -10.06 -1.93 -9.89
N ALA A 272 -10.79 -0.81 -9.90
CA ALA A 272 -12.24 -0.79 -9.74
C ALA A 272 -12.98 -1.58 -10.85
N ASP A 273 -12.37 -1.70 -12.03
CA ASP A 273 -12.94 -2.39 -13.21
C ASP A 273 -12.86 -3.92 -13.11
N VAL A 274 -12.18 -4.46 -12.10
CA VAL A 274 -12.09 -5.92 -11.91
C VAL A 274 -13.47 -6.48 -11.58
N PRO A 275 -13.94 -7.52 -12.31
CA PRO A 275 -15.26 -8.12 -12.07
C PRO A 275 -15.43 -8.61 -10.64
N GLU A 276 -16.63 -8.43 -10.09
CA GLU A 276 -16.96 -8.77 -8.70
C GLU A 276 -16.64 -10.23 -8.31
N PRO A 277 -16.81 -11.25 -9.18
CA PRO A 277 -16.39 -12.61 -8.86
C PRO A 277 -14.88 -12.73 -8.58
N ALA A 278 -14.04 -12.02 -9.35
CA ALA A 278 -12.59 -12.03 -9.17
C ALA A 278 -12.17 -11.28 -7.90
N VAL A 279 -12.85 -10.18 -7.55
CA VAL A 279 -12.65 -9.48 -6.27
C VAL A 279 -12.97 -10.40 -5.10
N ARG A 280 -14.11 -11.10 -5.15
CA ARG A 280 -14.49 -12.06 -4.09
C ARG A 280 -13.50 -13.21 -3.96
N ALA A 281 -12.97 -13.70 -5.08
CA ALA A 281 -11.96 -14.76 -5.09
C ALA A 281 -10.69 -14.31 -4.34
N TRP A 282 -10.18 -13.11 -4.62
CA TRP A 282 -9.03 -12.57 -3.91
C TRP A 282 -9.30 -12.33 -2.41
N VAL A 283 -10.47 -11.76 -2.07
CA VAL A 283 -10.87 -11.56 -0.67
C VAL A 283 -10.93 -12.90 0.07
N ALA A 284 -11.51 -13.94 -0.56
CA ALA A 284 -11.57 -15.29 0.02
C ALA A 284 -10.17 -15.90 0.20
N ALA A 285 -9.29 -15.76 -0.79
CA ALA A 285 -7.92 -16.29 -0.76
C ALA A 285 -7.10 -15.65 0.39
N PHE A 286 -7.16 -14.33 0.55
CA PHE A 286 -6.45 -13.67 1.65
C PHE A 286 -7.09 -13.89 3.02
N ARG A 287 -8.40 -14.10 3.09
CA ARG A 287 -9.06 -14.51 4.33
C ARG A 287 -8.62 -15.92 4.75
N GLU A 288 -8.56 -16.86 3.81
CA GLU A 288 -8.05 -18.22 4.01
C GLU A 288 -6.59 -18.19 4.49
N ALA A 289 -5.74 -17.45 3.78
CA ALA A 289 -4.32 -17.31 4.14
C ALA A 289 -4.15 -16.70 5.54
N GLY A 290 -4.89 -15.65 5.87
CA GLY A 290 -4.85 -14.98 7.17
C GLY A 290 -5.35 -15.84 8.34
N ALA A 291 -6.22 -16.83 8.06
CA ALA A 291 -6.72 -17.78 9.05
C ALA A 291 -5.83 -19.04 9.22
N ALA A 292 -4.85 -19.23 8.35
CA ALA A 292 -3.99 -20.40 8.37
C ALA A 292 -3.09 -20.43 9.63
N PRO A 293 -2.89 -21.60 10.27
CA PRO A 293 -2.14 -21.70 11.51
C PRO A 293 -0.71 -21.14 11.44
N GLY A 294 -0.05 -21.21 10.27
CA GLY A 294 1.29 -20.70 10.04
C GLY A 294 1.38 -19.20 9.73
N TYR A 295 0.25 -18.52 9.52
CA TYR A 295 0.25 -17.12 9.07
C TYR A 295 0.85 -16.16 10.11
N ALA A 296 0.63 -16.40 11.39
CA ALA A 296 1.19 -15.55 12.44
C ALA A 296 2.72 -15.52 12.38
N ALA A 297 3.36 -16.69 12.31
CA ALA A 297 4.81 -16.81 12.22
C ALA A 297 5.34 -16.18 10.91
N LEU A 298 4.64 -16.41 9.79
CA LEU A 298 5.01 -15.82 8.50
C LEU A 298 4.95 -14.28 8.53
N ARG A 299 3.88 -13.72 9.09
CA ARG A 299 3.72 -12.28 9.26
C ARG A 299 4.84 -11.68 10.14
N GLU A 300 5.19 -12.36 11.25
CA GLU A 300 6.27 -11.96 12.16
C GLU A 300 7.63 -12.00 11.47
N GLN A 301 7.91 -13.01 10.62
CA GLN A 301 9.12 -13.06 9.78
C GLN A 301 9.25 -11.83 8.86
N HIS A 302 8.15 -11.24 8.43
CA HIS A 302 8.12 -10.00 7.66
C HIS A 302 8.08 -8.73 8.54
N GLY A 303 8.25 -8.85 9.86
CA GLY A 303 8.29 -7.73 10.80
C GLY A 303 6.94 -7.04 11.00
N LEU A 304 5.82 -7.74 10.76
CA LEU A 304 4.48 -7.18 10.87
C LEU A 304 3.72 -7.75 12.07
N TYR A 305 2.85 -6.93 12.63
CA TYR A 305 1.98 -7.21 13.75
C TYR A 305 0.55 -7.53 13.30
N PRO A 306 -0.30 -8.13 14.14
CA PRO A 306 -1.66 -8.51 13.76
C PRO A 306 -2.51 -7.32 13.33
N PHE A 307 -3.00 -7.36 12.10
CA PHE A 307 -4.02 -6.46 11.57
C PHE A 307 -4.57 -7.04 10.26
N ALA A 308 -5.72 -7.71 10.32
CA ALA A 308 -6.29 -8.40 9.18
C ALA A 308 -7.73 -7.94 8.96
N LEU A 309 -7.98 -7.19 7.88
CA LEU A 309 -9.29 -6.74 7.44
C LEU A 309 -9.50 -7.10 5.98
N THR A 310 -10.75 -7.43 5.62
CA THR A 310 -11.19 -7.68 4.25
C THR A 310 -12.64 -7.19 4.09
N GLY A 311 -13.08 -6.97 2.85
CA GLY A 311 -14.48 -6.59 2.55
C GLY A 311 -14.89 -5.30 3.25
N THR A 312 -16.15 -5.21 3.69
CA THR A 312 -16.74 -4.00 4.29
C THR A 312 -15.92 -3.44 5.45
N ALA A 313 -15.38 -4.29 6.32
CA ALA A 313 -14.56 -3.84 7.44
C ALA A 313 -13.30 -3.10 6.97
N LEU A 314 -12.70 -3.52 5.85
CA LEU A 314 -11.58 -2.82 5.25
C LEU A 314 -12.00 -1.51 4.61
N ASP A 315 -13.14 -1.49 3.89
CA ASP A 315 -13.67 -0.27 3.29
C ASP A 315 -13.96 0.79 4.36
N ASP A 316 -14.62 0.41 5.45
CA ASP A 316 -14.93 1.30 6.58
C ASP A 316 -13.63 1.85 7.23
N TYR A 317 -12.64 0.98 7.42
CA TYR A 317 -11.32 1.38 7.92
C TYR A 317 -10.66 2.42 7.00
N VAL A 318 -10.65 2.16 5.68
CA VAL A 318 -10.06 3.08 4.71
C VAL A 318 -10.76 4.45 4.77
N GLN A 319 -12.10 4.49 4.80
CA GLN A 319 -12.84 5.74 4.88
C GLN A 319 -12.55 6.50 6.18
N ALA A 320 -12.47 5.80 7.31
CA ALA A 320 -12.13 6.41 8.60
C ALA A 320 -10.70 6.99 8.58
N GLN A 321 -9.72 6.26 8.01
CA GLN A 321 -8.35 6.74 7.89
C GLN A 321 -8.23 7.95 6.96
N LEU A 322 -8.90 7.92 5.81
CA LEU A 322 -8.91 9.06 4.89
C LEU A 322 -9.45 10.32 5.58
N LYS A 323 -10.53 10.19 6.37
CA LYS A 323 -11.08 11.32 7.16
C LYS A 323 -10.08 11.84 8.21
N ALA A 324 -9.39 10.93 8.91
CA ALA A 324 -8.38 11.30 9.91
C ALA A 324 -7.17 11.99 9.26
N TYR A 325 -6.67 11.44 8.16
CA TYR A 325 -5.52 12.00 7.43
C TYR A 325 -5.83 13.33 6.74
N ARG A 326 -7.07 13.58 6.29
CA ARG A 326 -7.47 14.90 5.79
C ARG A 326 -7.34 15.96 6.88
N ARG A 327 -7.84 15.67 8.10
CA ARG A 327 -7.68 16.58 9.24
C ARG A 327 -6.22 16.85 9.57
N LEU A 328 -5.41 15.79 9.67
CA LEU A 328 -3.98 15.92 9.92
C LEU A 328 -3.26 16.72 8.83
N ALA A 329 -3.62 16.51 7.57
CA ALA A 329 -3.06 17.26 6.44
C ALA A 329 -3.43 18.76 6.52
N ASP A 330 -4.68 19.08 6.87
CA ASP A 330 -5.13 20.46 7.07
C ASP A 330 -4.35 21.13 8.24
N GLU A 331 -4.17 20.43 9.36
CA GLU A 331 -3.39 20.90 10.52
C GLU A 331 -1.92 21.19 10.22
N LEU A 332 -1.34 20.43 9.29
CA LEU A 332 0.05 20.58 8.83
C LEU A 332 0.18 21.47 7.59
N GLY A 333 -0.92 22.01 7.07
CA GLY A 333 -0.92 22.83 5.87
C GLY A 333 -0.54 22.08 4.59
N LEU A 334 -0.81 20.76 4.51
CA LEU A 334 -0.37 19.89 3.43
C LEU A 334 -1.39 19.70 2.31
N ARG A 335 -2.63 20.10 2.51
CA ARG A 335 -3.71 19.87 1.55
C ARG A 335 -3.50 20.70 0.28
N ARG A 336 -3.42 20.05 -0.88
CA ARG A 336 -3.15 20.71 -2.16
C ARG A 336 -4.37 20.86 -3.07
N TRP A 337 -5.36 19.96 -2.97
CA TRP A 337 -6.50 19.94 -3.88
C TRP A 337 -7.79 19.75 -3.08
N PRO A 338 -8.87 20.50 -3.41
CA PRO A 338 -10.18 20.20 -2.87
C PRO A 338 -10.56 18.79 -3.33
N THR A 339 -10.75 17.88 -2.39
CA THR A 339 -11.41 16.61 -2.69
C THR A 339 -12.89 16.91 -2.78
N SER A 340 -13.45 16.77 -3.98
CA SER A 340 -14.90 16.80 -4.22
C SER A 340 -15.61 15.77 -3.36
#